data_6f198f848819d19cb058062784c00447
#
_entry.id   6f198f848819d19cb058062784c00447
#
_cell.length_a   1.000
_cell.length_b   1.000
_cell.length_c   1.000
_cell.angle_alpha   90.00
_cell.angle_beta   90.00
_cell.angle_gamma   90.00
#
_symmetry.space_group_name_H-M   'P 1'
#
loop_
_entity.id
_entity.type
_entity.pdbx_description
1 polymer ?
#
loop_
_entity_poly.entity_id
_entity_poly.type
_entity_poly.pdbx_seq_one_letter_code
_entity_poly.pdbx_strand_id
1 'polypeptide(L)'
;LLDVGCGYGTLGLSLKKVYSWIKVEMVDVNERALNLAKESACYNQLEDVTIYKSSVYENVKGTFDVIVSNPPIRAGKTIVFEILEKAYHHLNDSGTLFVVIQKKQGAPSAKKKMEDVFGNCEIIKRDKGYFVLKSVK
;
A
#
# COMPACT_ATOMS: atom_id res chain seq x y z
N LEU A 1 4.82 8.41 2.77
CA LEU A 1 3.95 7.23 2.68
C LEU A 1 3.70 6.89 1.22
N LEU A 2 3.83 5.63 0.88
CA LEU A 2 3.51 5.11 -0.45
C LEU A 2 2.32 4.16 -0.36
N ASP A 3 1.31 4.37 -1.21
CA ASP A 3 0.15 3.49 -1.36
C ASP A 3 0.28 2.73 -2.69
N VAL A 4 0.55 1.44 -2.63
CA VAL A 4 0.78 0.59 -3.81
C VAL A 4 -0.49 -0.15 -4.18
N GLY A 5 -0.91 -0.02 -5.45
CA GLY A 5 -2.20 -0.54 -5.90
C GLY A 5 -3.33 0.29 -5.34
N CYS A 6 -3.21 1.60 -5.42
CA CYS A 6 -4.07 2.54 -4.70
C CYS A 6 -5.52 2.61 -5.21
N GLY A 7 -5.79 2.13 -6.42
CA GLY A 7 -7.10 2.30 -7.03
C GLY A 7 -7.45 3.79 -7.13
N TYR A 8 -8.67 4.14 -6.78
CA TYR A 8 -9.10 5.54 -6.75
C TYR A 8 -8.76 6.27 -5.45
N GLY A 9 -7.88 5.70 -4.64
CA GLY A 9 -7.21 6.44 -3.57
C GLY A 9 -7.83 6.36 -2.19
N THR A 10 -8.74 5.43 -1.96
CA THR A 10 -9.45 5.34 -0.68
C THR A 10 -8.52 5.29 0.53
N LEU A 11 -7.49 4.45 0.49
CA LEU A 11 -6.59 4.27 1.62
C LEU A 11 -5.63 5.46 1.78
N GLY A 12 -4.88 5.78 0.73
CA GLY A 12 -3.86 6.85 0.79
C GLY A 12 -4.46 8.22 1.07
N LEU A 13 -5.56 8.56 0.43
CA LEU A 13 -6.20 9.87 0.63
C LEU A 13 -6.86 9.98 2.01
N SER A 14 -7.42 8.88 2.52
CA SER A 14 -7.97 8.86 3.88
C SER A 14 -6.89 9.09 4.92
N LEU A 15 -5.73 8.47 4.75
CA LEU A 15 -4.59 8.67 5.64
C LEU A 15 -4.07 10.09 5.56
N LYS A 16 -3.99 10.66 4.36
CA LYS A 16 -3.58 12.07 4.18
C LYS A 16 -4.54 13.03 4.88
N LYS A 17 -5.82 12.74 4.80
CA LYS A 17 -6.84 13.59 5.42
C LYS A 17 -6.73 13.61 6.95
N VAL A 18 -6.41 12.46 7.54
CA VAL A 18 -6.22 12.33 8.99
C VAL A 18 -4.86 12.88 9.43
N TYR A 19 -3.80 12.59 8.68
CA TYR A 19 -2.43 12.98 8.99
C TYR A 19 -1.95 13.99 7.96
N SER A 20 -2.44 15.22 8.05
CA SER A 20 -2.25 16.24 7.02
C SER A 20 -0.79 16.61 6.75
N TRP A 21 0.11 16.36 7.68
CA TRP A 21 1.54 16.68 7.55
C TRP A 21 2.36 15.67 6.76
N ILE A 22 1.81 14.50 6.42
CA ILE A 22 2.55 13.47 5.69
C ILE A 22 2.60 13.80 4.19
N LYS A 23 3.66 13.32 3.53
CA LYS A 23 3.74 13.31 2.08
C LYS A 23 3.28 11.95 1.58
N VAL A 24 2.41 11.93 0.58
CA VAL A 24 1.81 10.70 0.08
C VAL A 24 2.12 10.55 -1.41
N GLU A 25 2.62 9.37 -1.80
CA GLU A 25 2.66 8.94 -3.19
C GLU A 25 1.71 7.76 -3.35
N MET A 26 1.00 7.72 -4.46
CA MET A 26 0.02 6.69 -4.75
C MET A 26 0.21 6.19 -6.17
N VAL A 27 0.28 4.89 -6.34
CA VAL A 27 0.52 4.28 -7.65
C VAL A 27 -0.49 3.17 -7.95
N ASP A 28 -0.83 3.05 -9.24
CA ASP A 28 -1.69 2.00 -9.76
C ASP A 28 -1.43 1.85 -11.25
N VAL A 29 -1.87 0.76 -11.86
CA VAL A 29 -1.79 0.55 -13.30
C VAL A 29 -3.02 1.09 -14.04
N ASN A 30 -4.11 1.32 -13.33
CA ASN A 30 -5.40 1.72 -13.91
C ASN A 30 -5.48 3.25 -14.00
N GLU A 31 -5.33 3.78 -15.21
CA GLU A 31 -5.37 5.24 -15.44
C GLU A 31 -6.68 5.88 -15.02
N ARG A 32 -7.80 5.20 -15.24
CA ARG A 32 -9.12 5.71 -14.86
C ARG A 32 -9.23 5.88 -13.35
N ALA A 33 -8.75 4.88 -12.60
CA ALA A 33 -8.72 4.94 -11.15
C ALA A 33 -7.81 6.06 -10.66
N LEU A 34 -6.63 6.22 -11.28
CA LEU A 34 -5.70 7.30 -10.94
C LEU A 34 -6.32 8.68 -11.18
N ASN A 35 -7.04 8.86 -12.27
CA ASN A 35 -7.71 10.12 -12.56
C ASN A 35 -8.78 10.44 -11.51
N LEU A 36 -9.53 9.44 -11.06
CA LEU A 36 -10.50 9.61 -9.98
C LEU A 36 -9.81 9.95 -8.66
N ALA A 37 -8.67 9.33 -8.38
CA ALA A 37 -7.88 9.66 -7.19
C ALA A 37 -7.39 11.10 -7.23
N LYS A 38 -6.90 11.57 -8.39
CA LYS A 38 -6.46 12.97 -8.58
C LYS A 38 -7.61 13.95 -8.38
N GLU A 39 -8.78 13.66 -8.93
CA GLU A 39 -9.98 14.47 -8.75
C GLU A 39 -10.38 14.56 -7.27
N SER A 40 -10.34 13.43 -6.57
CA SER A 40 -10.67 13.36 -5.15
C SER A 40 -9.68 14.16 -4.29
N ALA A 41 -8.38 14.06 -4.59
CA ALA A 41 -7.36 14.84 -3.89
C ALA A 41 -7.57 16.34 -4.10
N CYS A 42 -7.87 16.75 -5.32
CA CYS A 42 -8.15 18.15 -5.65
C CYS A 42 -9.43 18.65 -4.95
N TYR A 43 -10.50 17.88 -5.02
CA TYR A 43 -11.77 18.20 -4.38
C TYR A 43 -11.62 18.38 -2.86
N ASN A 44 -10.81 17.56 -2.23
CA ASN A 44 -10.56 17.61 -0.79
C ASN A 44 -9.41 18.56 -0.41
N GLN A 45 -8.85 19.28 -1.38
CA GLN A 45 -7.77 20.25 -1.17
C GLN A 45 -6.56 19.64 -0.46
N LEU A 46 -6.21 18.41 -0.81
CA LEU A 46 -5.07 17.72 -0.24
C LEU A 46 -3.78 18.10 -0.98
N GLU A 47 -2.79 18.58 -0.25
CA GLU A 47 -1.48 18.95 -0.79
C GLU A 47 -0.44 17.88 -0.50
N ASP A 48 0.71 17.93 -1.18
CA ASP A 48 1.78 16.95 -1.05
C ASP A 48 1.30 15.51 -1.32
N VAL A 49 0.44 15.36 -2.32
CA VAL A 49 -0.03 14.08 -2.82
C VAL A 49 0.40 13.96 -4.27
N THR A 50 1.18 12.92 -4.57
CA THR A 50 1.64 12.62 -5.93
C THR A 50 1.01 11.30 -6.37
N ILE A 51 0.30 11.31 -7.50
CA ILE A 51 -0.44 10.17 -7.99
C ILE A 51 0.02 9.88 -9.41
N TYR A 52 0.54 8.68 -9.65
CA TYR A 52 1.08 8.33 -10.95
C TYR A 52 0.98 6.84 -11.26
N LYS A 53 1.12 6.52 -12.55
CA LYS A 53 1.03 5.16 -13.05
C LYS A 53 2.31 4.39 -12.74
N SER A 54 2.17 3.19 -12.19
CA SER A 54 3.26 2.26 -11.98
C SER A 54 2.72 0.84 -11.87
N SER A 55 3.38 -0.09 -12.54
CA SER A 55 3.14 -1.51 -12.33
C SER A 55 3.93 -1.91 -11.09
N VAL A 56 3.23 -2.01 -9.96
CA VAL A 56 3.83 -2.21 -8.64
C VAL A 56 4.85 -1.10 -8.35
N TYR A 57 6.15 -1.41 -8.26
CA TYR A 57 7.18 -0.41 -7.96
C TYR A 57 7.98 0.05 -9.20
N GLU A 58 7.57 -0.35 -10.40
CA GLU A 58 8.33 -0.11 -11.63
C GLU A 58 8.78 1.35 -11.81
N ASN A 59 7.88 2.28 -11.52
CA ASN A 59 8.15 3.71 -11.66
C ASN A 59 8.38 4.42 -10.31
N VAL A 60 8.39 3.67 -9.22
CA VAL A 60 8.62 4.23 -7.90
C VAL A 60 10.11 4.43 -7.67
N LYS A 61 10.48 5.65 -7.29
CA LYS A 61 11.87 6.01 -6.99
C LYS A 61 12.00 6.35 -5.51
N GLY A 62 13.13 5.96 -4.94
CA GLY A 62 13.44 6.29 -3.55
C GLY A 62 12.82 5.35 -2.53
N THR A 63 12.80 5.82 -1.31
CA THR A 63 12.37 5.04 -0.15
C THR A 63 11.37 5.83 0.69
N PHE A 64 10.62 5.09 1.50
CA PHE A 64 9.53 5.63 2.31
C PHE A 64 9.61 5.13 3.74
N ASP A 65 9.06 5.90 4.66
CA ASP A 65 8.94 5.47 6.05
C ASP A 65 7.79 4.49 6.25
N VAL A 66 6.76 4.61 5.42
CA VAL A 66 5.58 3.75 5.48
C VAL A 66 5.13 3.39 4.06
N ILE A 67 4.89 2.12 3.85
CA ILE A 67 4.21 1.62 2.64
C ILE A 67 2.92 0.96 3.10
N VAL A 68 1.81 1.30 2.44
CA VAL A 68 0.52 0.67 2.67
C VAL A 68 0.03 0.05 1.37
N SER A 69 -0.69 -1.04 1.48
CA SER A 69 -1.34 -1.66 0.33
C SER A 69 -2.60 -2.40 0.75
N ASN A 70 -3.64 -2.23 -0.05
CA ASN A 70 -4.77 -3.15 -0.09
C ASN A 70 -4.61 -3.88 -1.42
N PRO A 71 -3.88 -5.02 -1.45
CA PRO A 71 -3.44 -5.60 -2.71
C PRO A 71 -4.62 -6.01 -3.60
N PRO A 72 -4.50 -5.82 -4.92
CA PRO A 72 -5.54 -6.21 -5.85
C PRO A 72 -5.56 -7.74 -6.01
N ILE A 73 -6.41 -8.40 -5.25
CA ILE A 73 -6.51 -9.87 -5.23
C ILE A 73 -6.75 -10.44 -6.62
N ARG A 74 -7.52 -9.72 -7.45
CA ARG A 74 -7.81 -10.13 -8.83
C ARG A 74 -6.58 -10.16 -9.73
N ALA A 75 -5.54 -9.43 -9.39
CA ALA A 75 -4.29 -9.42 -10.16
C ALA A 75 -3.48 -10.69 -9.99
N GLY A 76 -3.83 -11.52 -9.00
CA GLY A 76 -3.20 -12.81 -8.76
C GLY A 76 -2.09 -12.77 -7.72
N LYS A 77 -1.71 -13.95 -7.28
CA LYS A 77 -0.73 -14.15 -6.21
C LYS A 77 0.65 -13.57 -6.53
N THR A 78 1.07 -13.67 -7.80
CA THR A 78 2.38 -13.15 -8.24
C THR A 78 2.50 -11.66 -8.00
N ILE A 79 1.47 -10.89 -8.36
CA ILE A 79 1.47 -9.43 -8.15
C ILE A 79 1.41 -9.09 -6.66
N VAL A 80 0.56 -9.78 -5.90
CA VAL A 80 0.48 -9.57 -4.46
C VAL A 80 1.83 -9.82 -3.79
N PHE A 81 2.48 -10.92 -4.14
CA PHE A 81 3.79 -11.27 -3.58
C PHE A 81 4.88 -10.27 -3.98
N GLU A 82 4.83 -9.75 -5.21
CA GLU A 82 5.76 -8.70 -5.64
C GLU A 82 5.60 -7.44 -4.79
N ILE A 83 4.36 -7.04 -4.51
CA ILE A 83 4.09 -5.90 -3.63
C ILE A 83 4.73 -6.11 -2.26
N LEU A 84 4.57 -7.29 -1.68
CA LEU A 84 5.09 -7.60 -0.35
C LEU A 84 6.61 -7.70 -0.34
N GLU A 85 7.19 -8.40 -1.32
CA GLU A 85 8.62 -8.67 -1.37
C GLU A 85 9.43 -7.43 -1.65
N LYS A 86 9.06 -6.68 -2.68
CA LYS A 86 9.81 -5.50 -3.12
C LYS A 86 9.61 -4.28 -2.23
N ALA A 87 8.61 -4.29 -1.36
CA ALA A 87 8.42 -3.23 -0.38
C ALA A 87 9.67 -3.04 0.48
N TYR A 88 10.36 -4.13 0.79
CA TYR A 88 11.58 -4.10 1.60
C TYR A 88 12.62 -3.13 1.03
N HIS A 89 12.79 -3.11 -0.30
CA HIS A 89 13.78 -2.24 -0.96
C HIS A 89 13.32 -0.79 -1.07
N HIS A 90 12.04 -0.51 -0.88
CA HIS A 90 11.47 0.83 -0.94
C HIS A 90 11.14 1.39 0.45
N LEU A 91 11.55 0.71 1.50
CA LEU A 91 11.42 1.20 2.88
C LEU A 91 12.76 1.66 3.42
N ASN A 92 12.72 2.77 4.16
CA ASN A 92 13.83 3.21 4.99
C ASN A 92 14.04 2.21 6.13
N ASP A 93 15.22 2.21 6.75
CA ASP A 93 15.46 1.42 7.95
C ASP A 93 14.43 1.81 9.02
N SER A 94 13.90 0.82 9.70
CA SER A 94 12.78 0.97 10.64
C SER A 94 11.45 1.36 10.00
N GLY A 95 11.39 1.43 8.68
CA GLY A 95 10.15 1.67 7.95
C GLY A 95 9.18 0.49 8.08
N THR A 96 7.91 0.76 7.85
CA THR A 96 6.84 -0.19 8.11
C THR A 96 5.99 -0.44 6.88
N LEU A 97 5.70 -1.72 6.62
CA LEU A 97 4.71 -2.15 5.63
C LEU A 97 3.41 -2.54 6.34
N PHE A 98 2.32 -1.91 5.94
CA PHE A 98 0.97 -2.30 6.36
C PHE A 98 0.20 -2.86 5.17
N VAL A 99 -0.43 -4.01 5.36
CA VAL A 99 -1.22 -4.67 4.31
C VAL A 99 -2.62 -4.97 4.86
N VAL A 100 -3.63 -4.52 4.13
CA VAL A 100 -5.02 -4.82 4.43
C VAL A 100 -5.48 -5.91 3.47
N ILE A 101 -5.87 -7.08 3.99
CA ILE A 101 -6.19 -8.22 3.15
C ILE A 101 -7.29 -9.07 3.79
N GLN A 102 -8.21 -9.60 2.96
CA GLN A 102 -9.24 -10.50 3.43
C GLN A 102 -8.64 -11.85 3.84
N LYS A 103 -9.10 -12.37 4.98
CA LYS A 103 -8.67 -13.67 5.49
C LYS A 103 -8.84 -14.77 4.44
N LYS A 104 -10.01 -14.80 3.77
CA LYS A 104 -10.34 -15.84 2.77
C LYS A 104 -9.60 -15.68 1.45
N GLN A 105 -8.98 -14.53 1.20
CA GLN A 105 -8.33 -14.20 -0.08
C GLN A 105 -6.82 -14.12 0.03
N GLY A 106 -6.23 -14.84 0.97
CA GLY A 106 -4.79 -15.02 1.04
C GLY A 106 -4.06 -14.37 2.20
N ALA A 107 -4.77 -13.94 3.26
CA ALA A 107 -4.10 -13.36 4.43
C ALA A 107 -3.04 -14.28 5.06
N PRO A 108 -3.29 -15.60 5.23
CA PRO A 108 -2.25 -16.50 5.75
C PRO A 108 -1.00 -16.56 4.88
N SER A 109 -1.17 -16.62 3.55
CA SER A 109 -0.04 -16.63 2.62
C SER A 109 0.72 -15.32 2.62
N ALA A 110 0.01 -14.20 2.68
CA ALA A 110 0.60 -12.87 2.77
C ALA A 110 1.41 -12.72 4.06
N LYS A 111 0.86 -13.15 5.18
CA LYS A 111 1.56 -13.11 6.48
C LYS A 111 2.86 -13.89 6.42
N LYS A 112 2.83 -15.11 5.88
CA LYS A 112 4.04 -15.93 5.74
C LYS A 112 5.06 -15.26 4.85
N LYS A 113 4.65 -14.70 3.71
CA LYS A 113 5.55 -13.99 2.80
C LYS A 113 6.21 -12.80 3.47
N MET A 114 5.44 -12.02 4.22
CA MET A 114 5.98 -10.88 4.96
C MET A 114 6.97 -11.33 6.04
N GLU A 115 6.69 -12.42 6.75
CA GLU A 115 7.63 -13.00 7.71
C GLU A 115 8.93 -13.44 7.03
N ASP A 116 8.84 -14.07 5.87
CA ASP A 116 10.02 -14.54 5.13
C ASP A 116 10.89 -13.38 4.66
N VAL A 117 10.28 -12.29 4.20
CA VAL A 117 11.00 -11.13 3.66
C VAL A 117 11.55 -10.22 4.76
N PHE A 118 10.75 -9.95 5.80
CA PHE A 118 11.07 -8.97 6.84
C PHE A 118 11.61 -9.59 8.12
N GLY A 119 11.43 -10.90 8.32
CA GLY A 119 11.74 -11.55 9.58
C GLY A 119 10.69 -11.36 10.67
N ASN A 120 9.62 -10.64 10.38
CA ASN A 120 8.54 -10.40 11.31
C ASN A 120 7.25 -10.09 10.56
N CYS A 121 6.12 -10.46 11.14
CA CYS A 121 4.80 -10.01 10.69
C CYS A 121 3.81 -10.18 11.84
N GLU A 122 3.06 -9.14 12.12
CA GLU A 122 2.09 -9.08 13.20
C GLU A 122 0.72 -8.78 12.63
N ILE A 123 -0.30 -9.47 13.11
CA ILE A 123 -1.70 -9.12 12.82
C ILE A 123 -2.11 -8.08 13.84
N ILE A 124 -2.21 -6.81 13.43
CA ILE A 124 -2.53 -5.72 14.35
C ILE A 124 -4.01 -5.47 14.49
N LYS A 125 -4.82 -5.96 13.55
CA LYS A 125 -6.27 -5.82 13.60
C LYS A 125 -6.95 -6.92 12.80
N ARG A 126 -8.09 -7.38 13.31
CA ARG A 126 -9.02 -8.27 12.63
C ARG A 126 -10.40 -7.63 12.70
N ASP A 127 -11.02 -7.39 11.54
CA ASP A 127 -12.34 -6.77 11.50
C ASP A 127 -13.09 -7.23 10.25
N LYS A 128 -14.30 -7.76 10.44
CA LYS A 128 -15.22 -8.16 9.36
C LYS A 128 -14.56 -9.02 8.27
N GLY A 129 -13.70 -9.95 8.67
CA GLY A 129 -13.02 -10.83 7.73
C GLY A 129 -11.77 -10.24 7.09
N TYR A 130 -11.40 -9.02 7.42
CA TYR A 130 -10.14 -8.40 7.00
C TYR A 130 -9.10 -8.47 8.10
N PHE A 131 -7.85 -8.65 7.68
CA PHE A 131 -6.69 -8.56 8.56
C PHE A 131 -5.85 -7.36 8.16
N VAL A 132 -5.31 -6.66 9.14
CA VAL A 132 -4.25 -5.67 8.92
C VAL A 132 -2.95 -6.30 9.38
N LEU A 133 -2.02 -6.48 8.46
CA LEU A 133 -0.72 -7.08 8.71
C LEU A 133 0.34 -6.00 8.76
N LYS A 134 1.31 -6.15 9.65
CA LYS A 134 2.40 -5.18 9.85
C LYS A 134 3.74 -5.90 9.87
N SER A 135 4.67 -5.41 9.06
CA SER A 135 6.09 -5.81 9.13
C SER A 135 6.98 -4.58 9.23
N VAL A 136 8.05 -4.68 9.99
CA VAL A 136 9.02 -3.59 10.18
C VAL A 136 10.36 -4.02 9.60
N LYS A 137 10.96 -3.15 8.78
CA LYS A 137 12.28 -3.37 8.18
C LYS A 137 13.41 -3.21 9.20
#